data_c6760efe9ca2e3aa7c5991c2363f574c
#
_entry.id   c6760efe9ca2e3aa7c5991c2363f574c
#
_cell.length_a   1.000
_cell.length_b   1.000
_cell.length_c   1.000
_cell.angle_alpha   90.00
_cell.angle_beta   90.00
_cell.angle_gamma   90.00
#
_symmetry.space_group_name_H-M   'P 1'
#
loop_
_entity.id
_entity.type
_entity.pdbx_description
1 polymer ?
#
loop_
_entity_poly.entity_id
_entity_poly.type
_entity_poly.pdbx_seq_one_letter_code
_entity_poly.pdbx_strand_id
1 'polypeptide(L)'
;MSEAILQVTNLVKKIKGKTILDHISFEVGQGDCLALIGPNGAGKTTLMSCILGDKKASSGQVLIKGKKGKAQDQIAVLLQENTIPSQLRVKELIAFFQDISENGLSKEEIQALLQFKDDQYQQFADKLSGGQKRLLAFVLCLIGKPDILFLDEPTAGMDTTTRQRFWEIINDLKKSGVTILYSSHYIEEVEHTADRILVLHQGKLIRDTTPHAMRSEEKEKQVTLPSRFAPSLDKLADIYDVTEKRDVVTFMTKDIESVWSSLQAQGCRISDIDNENFLGLSGNCLLLR
;
A
#
# COMPACT_ATOMS: atom_id res chain seq x y z
N MET A 1 -13.67 -15.90 -13.20
CA MET A 1 -13.58 -14.49 -12.79
C MET A 1 -14.30 -14.37 -11.45
N SER A 2 -13.63 -13.89 -10.41
CA SER A 2 -14.26 -13.64 -9.10
C SER A 2 -15.41 -12.63 -9.28
N GLU A 3 -16.48 -12.80 -8.53
CA GLU A 3 -17.59 -11.84 -8.57
C GLU A 3 -17.11 -10.49 -8.03
N ALA A 4 -17.40 -9.38 -8.74
CA ALA A 4 -17.02 -8.05 -8.29
C ALA A 4 -17.79 -7.67 -7.03
N ILE A 5 -17.07 -7.39 -5.94
CA ILE A 5 -17.66 -6.98 -4.65
C ILE A 5 -17.80 -5.46 -4.56
N LEU A 6 -16.92 -4.72 -5.22
CA LEU A 6 -16.96 -3.27 -5.36
C LEU A 6 -16.88 -2.88 -6.83
N GLN A 7 -17.76 -1.98 -7.25
CA GLN A 7 -17.76 -1.44 -8.60
C GLN A 7 -17.90 0.09 -8.55
N VAL A 8 -16.96 0.78 -9.16
CA VAL A 8 -16.94 2.24 -9.31
C VAL A 8 -17.05 2.56 -10.81
N THR A 9 -18.05 3.36 -11.18
CA THR A 9 -18.34 3.66 -12.59
C THR A 9 -18.44 5.17 -12.82
N ASN A 10 -17.56 5.72 -13.65
CA ASN A 10 -17.51 7.12 -14.07
C ASN A 10 -17.65 8.12 -12.91
N LEU A 11 -17.00 7.82 -11.78
CA LEU A 11 -17.10 8.61 -10.57
C LEU A 11 -16.44 9.98 -10.74
N VAL A 12 -17.20 11.04 -10.53
CA VAL A 12 -16.73 12.42 -10.55
C VAL A 12 -17.01 13.07 -9.20
N LYS A 13 -16.03 13.79 -8.65
CA LYS A 13 -16.19 14.61 -7.47
C LYS A 13 -15.68 16.03 -7.70
N LYS A 14 -16.57 17.01 -7.50
CA LYS A 14 -16.23 18.44 -7.53
C LYS A 14 -16.39 19.02 -6.13
N ILE A 15 -15.45 19.86 -5.71
CA ILE A 15 -15.49 20.62 -4.45
C ILE A 15 -15.20 22.07 -4.77
N LYS A 16 -16.12 22.98 -4.43
CA LYS A 16 -16.02 24.42 -4.69
C LYS A 16 -15.62 24.74 -6.16
N GLY A 17 -16.24 24.03 -7.11
CA GLY A 17 -15.98 24.20 -8.54
C GLY A 17 -14.72 23.48 -9.09
N LYS A 18 -13.80 23.02 -8.23
CA LYS A 18 -12.61 22.27 -8.63
C LYS A 18 -12.94 20.78 -8.74
N THR A 19 -12.57 20.15 -9.85
CA THR A 19 -12.67 18.69 -10.02
C THR A 19 -11.54 18.02 -9.22
N ILE A 20 -11.93 17.17 -8.29
CA ILE A 20 -11.01 16.38 -7.42
C ILE A 20 -10.88 14.96 -7.93
N LEU A 21 -11.97 14.37 -8.44
CA LEU A 21 -11.98 13.07 -9.12
C LEU A 21 -12.62 13.23 -10.47
N ASP A 22 -12.01 12.67 -11.49
CA ASP A 22 -12.38 12.86 -12.89
C ASP A 22 -12.59 11.50 -13.58
N HIS A 23 -13.87 11.06 -13.69
CA HIS A 23 -14.32 9.86 -14.38
C HIS A 23 -13.59 8.57 -13.96
N ILE A 24 -13.44 8.35 -12.66
CA ILE A 24 -12.81 7.15 -12.11
C ILE A 24 -13.71 5.93 -12.32
N SER A 25 -13.16 4.86 -12.90
CA SER A 25 -13.86 3.58 -13.07
C SER A 25 -12.91 2.42 -12.78
N PHE A 26 -13.33 1.49 -11.92
CA PHE A 26 -12.65 0.22 -11.64
C PHE A 26 -13.57 -0.74 -10.89
N GLU A 27 -13.17 -2.00 -10.82
CA GLU A 27 -13.85 -3.05 -10.06
C GLU A 27 -12.87 -3.74 -9.11
N VAL A 28 -13.37 -4.29 -8.01
CA VAL A 28 -12.60 -5.11 -7.06
C VAL A 28 -13.30 -6.43 -6.90
N GLY A 29 -12.58 -7.52 -7.11
CA GLY A 29 -13.05 -8.88 -6.88
C GLY A 29 -13.06 -9.24 -5.40
N GLN A 30 -13.87 -10.24 -5.03
CA GLN A 30 -13.85 -10.78 -3.67
C GLN A 30 -12.49 -11.41 -3.37
N GLY A 31 -11.89 -11.05 -2.23
CA GLY A 31 -10.58 -11.54 -1.78
C GLY A 31 -9.38 -10.78 -2.37
N ASP A 32 -9.61 -9.82 -3.28
CA ASP A 32 -8.52 -9.00 -3.84
C ASP A 32 -7.91 -8.07 -2.77
N CYS A 33 -6.60 -7.91 -2.82
CA CYS A 33 -5.89 -6.87 -2.08
C CYS A 33 -5.44 -5.77 -3.06
N LEU A 34 -6.15 -4.65 -3.04
CA LEU A 34 -5.98 -3.54 -3.97
C LEU A 34 -5.28 -2.38 -3.29
N ALA A 35 -4.14 -1.94 -3.83
CA ALA A 35 -3.46 -0.74 -3.42
C ALA A 35 -3.85 0.47 -4.28
N LEU A 36 -4.20 1.57 -3.64
CA LEU A 36 -4.42 2.87 -4.27
C LEU A 36 -3.21 3.77 -4.00
N ILE A 37 -2.38 4.00 -5.01
CA ILE A 37 -1.17 4.82 -4.87
C ILE A 37 -1.29 6.15 -5.63
N GLY A 38 -0.49 7.11 -5.22
CA GLY A 38 -0.41 8.42 -5.85
C GLY A 38 0.11 9.49 -4.89
N PRO A 39 0.55 10.64 -5.41
CA PRO A 39 1.07 11.74 -4.59
C PRO A 39 0.00 12.31 -3.65
N ASN A 40 0.45 13.11 -2.68
CA ASN A 40 -0.45 13.87 -1.82
C ASN A 40 -1.30 14.82 -2.68
N GLY A 41 -2.60 14.85 -2.39
CA GLY A 41 -3.56 15.62 -3.20
C GLY A 41 -4.03 14.95 -4.48
N ALA A 42 -3.59 13.73 -4.82
CA ALA A 42 -4.07 13.00 -5.99
C ALA A 42 -5.57 12.63 -5.94
N GLY A 43 -6.17 12.65 -4.74
CA GLY A 43 -7.59 12.34 -4.55
C GLY A 43 -7.87 11.01 -3.84
N LYS A 44 -6.87 10.28 -3.34
CA LYS A 44 -7.00 8.94 -2.70
C LYS A 44 -8.05 8.93 -1.58
N THR A 45 -7.88 9.75 -0.55
CA THR A 45 -8.83 9.87 0.58
C THR A 45 -10.22 10.34 0.11
N THR A 46 -10.28 11.21 -0.91
CA THR A 46 -11.56 11.65 -1.47
C THR A 46 -12.27 10.51 -2.19
N LEU A 47 -11.53 9.67 -2.93
CA LEU A 47 -12.07 8.49 -3.60
C LEU A 47 -12.63 7.50 -2.56
N MET A 48 -11.84 7.16 -1.53
CA MET A 48 -12.31 6.32 -0.43
C MET A 48 -13.57 6.88 0.25
N SER A 49 -13.58 8.18 0.58
CA SER A 49 -14.77 8.83 1.18
C SER A 49 -15.99 8.77 0.26
N CYS A 50 -15.83 8.83 -1.06
CA CYS A 50 -16.94 8.68 -2.00
C CYS A 50 -17.42 7.22 -2.08
N ILE A 51 -16.50 6.24 -2.02
CA ILE A 51 -16.84 4.82 -2.02
C ILE A 51 -17.62 4.46 -0.75
N LEU A 52 -17.18 4.94 0.41
CA LEU A 52 -17.83 4.71 1.70
C LEU A 52 -19.14 5.48 1.89
N GLY A 53 -19.45 6.44 1.00
CA GLY A 53 -20.66 7.26 1.08
C GLY A 53 -20.56 8.49 2.00
N ASP A 54 -19.41 8.72 2.65
CA ASP A 54 -19.17 9.90 3.50
C ASP A 54 -19.22 11.20 2.70
N LYS A 55 -18.78 11.13 1.42
CA LYS A 55 -18.88 12.25 0.49
C LYS A 55 -19.70 11.85 -0.73
N LYS A 56 -20.83 12.54 -0.94
CA LYS A 56 -21.66 12.34 -2.13
C LYS A 56 -20.87 12.66 -3.40
N ALA A 57 -20.82 11.73 -4.35
CA ALA A 57 -20.28 11.96 -5.68
C ALA A 57 -21.04 13.07 -6.42
N SER A 58 -20.38 13.81 -7.31
CA SER A 58 -21.03 14.78 -8.18
C SER A 58 -21.75 14.11 -9.34
N SER A 59 -21.18 13.00 -9.86
CA SER A 59 -21.79 12.09 -10.83
C SER A 59 -21.10 10.74 -10.77
N GLY A 60 -21.62 9.76 -11.50
CA GLY A 60 -21.16 8.39 -11.47
C GLY A 60 -21.82 7.56 -10.39
N GLN A 61 -21.38 6.32 -10.24
CA GLN A 61 -22.01 5.33 -9.38
C GLN A 61 -20.98 4.51 -8.65
N VAL A 62 -21.28 4.15 -7.39
CA VAL A 62 -20.55 3.17 -6.59
C VAL A 62 -21.53 2.09 -6.16
N LEU A 63 -21.19 0.85 -6.40
CA LEU A 63 -21.93 -0.33 -5.95
C LEU A 63 -21.01 -1.18 -5.10
N ILE A 64 -21.42 -1.46 -3.85
CA ILE A 64 -20.80 -2.45 -3.00
C ILE A 64 -21.80 -3.60 -2.87
N LYS A 65 -21.42 -4.77 -3.37
CA LYS A 65 -22.25 -5.96 -3.26
C LYS A 65 -21.97 -6.61 -1.91
N GLY A 66 -22.91 -6.49 -0.96
CA GLY A 66 -22.91 -7.27 0.27
C GLY A 66 -23.76 -8.51 0.11
N LYS A 67 -23.45 -9.60 0.83
CA LYS A 67 -24.42 -10.68 1.06
C LYS A 67 -25.68 -10.06 1.66
N LYS A 68 -26.87 -10.51 1.24
CA LYS A 68 -28.16 -10.05 1.72
C LYS A 68 -28.20 -10.03 3.26
N GLY A 69 -28.24 -8.86 3.87
CA GLY A 69 -28.34 -8.64 5.31
C GLY A 69 -27.26 -7.65 5.77
N LYS A 70 -27.65 -6.51 6.27
CA LYS A 70 -26.85 -5.42 6.87
C LYS A 70 -25.41 -5.31 6.32
N ALA A 71 -25.28 -4.78 5.09
CA ALA A 71 -23.98 -4.59 4.41
C ALA A 71 -22.96 -3.76 5.24
N GLN A 72 -23.42 -2.99 6.21
CA GLN A 72 -22.59 -2.19 7.10
C GLN A 72 -21.79 -3.03 8.10
N ASP A 73 -22.29 -4.21 8.51
CA ASP A 73 -21.60 -5.07 9.49
C ASP A 73 -20.42 -5.83 8.86
N GLN A 74 -20.27 -5.78 7.54
CA GLN A 74 -19.24 -6.49 6.76
C GLN A 74 -18.09 -5.59 6.31
N ILE A 75 -18.17 -4.29 6.58
CA ILE A 75 -17.19 -3.29 6.13
C ILE A 75 -16.51 -2.69 7.37
N ALA A 76 -15.20 -2.74 7.41
CA ALA A 76 -14.42 -1.98 8.38
C ALA A 76 -13.55 -0.93 7.70
N VAL A 77 -13.36 0.19 8.39
CA VAL A 77 -12.66 1.36 7.86
C VAL A 77 -11.63 1.86 8.87
N LEU A 78 -10.38 1.94 8.44
CA LEU A 78 -9.31 2.61 9.17
C LEU A 78 -8.96 3.91 8.45
N LEU A 79 -9.41 5.04 8.98
CA LEU A 79 -9.12 6.36 8.43
C LEU A 79 -7.67 6.79 8.73
N GLN A 80 -7.16 7.76 7.96
CA GLN A 80 -5.83 8.32 8.18
C GLN A 80 -5.67 8.91 9.59
N GLU A 81 -6.66 9.68 10.04
CA GLU A 81 -6.73 10.18 11.41
C GLU A 81 -7.71 9.35 12.22
N ASN A 82 -7.20 8.61 13.21
CA ASN A 82 -8.02 7.90 14.18
C ASN A 82 -7.84 8.51 15.55
N THR A 83 -8.92 9.04 16.09
CA THR A 83 -8.94 9.53 17.47
C THR A 83 -9.29 8.35 18.38
N ILE A 84 -8.32 7.90 19.17
CA ILE A 84 -8.57 6.93 20.25
C ILE A 84 -9.03 7.71 21.48
N PRO A 85 -10.14 7.31 22.14
CA PRO A 85 -10.60 7.94 23.37
C PRO A 85 -9.50 7.96 24.46
N SER A 86 -9.19 9.14 24.98
CA SER A 86 -8.10 9.31 25.95
C SER A 86 -8.40 8.75 27.35
N GLN A 87 -9.67 8.54 27.66
CA GLN A 87 -10.15 8.14 29.00
C GLN A 87 -10.44 6.63 29.10
N LEU A 88 -10.20 5.86 28.05
CA LEU A 88 -10.43 4.42 28.07
C LEU A 88 -9.09 3.66 28.07
N ARG A 89 -9.05 2.59 28.85
CA ARG A 89 -7.92 1.64 28.82
C ARG A 89 -8.02 0.77 27.57
N VAL A 90 -6.88 0.25 27.13
CA VAL A 90 -6.83 -0.66 25.97
C VAL A 90 -7.81 -1.81 26.11
N LYS A 91 -7.83 -2.48 27.28
CA LYS A 91 -8.77 -3.58 27.56
C LYS A 91 -10.24 -3.18 27.52
N GLU A 92 -10.57 -1.96 27.93
CA GLU A 92 -11.95 -1.45 27.94
C GLU A 92 -12.44 -1.15 26.51
N LEU A 93 -11.56 -0.62 25.66
CA LEU A 93 -11.84 -0.46 24.24
C LEU A 93 -12.09 -1.80 23.56
N ILE A 94 -11.22 -2.79 23.82
CA ILE A 94 -11.37 -4.13 23.24
C ILE A 94 -12.69 -4.76 23.69
N ALA A 95 -13.00 -4.72 24.98
CA ALA A 95 -14.25 -5.27 25.52
C ALA A 95 -15.47 -4.59 24.88
N PHE A 96 -15.46 -3.25 24.75
CA PHE A 96 -16.54 -2.50 24.10
C PHE A 96 -16.80 -2.98 22.67
N PHE A 97 -15.73 -3.13 21.85
CA PHE A 97 -15.88 -3.61 20.47
C PHE A 97 -16.30 -5.06 20.39
N GLN A 98 -15.86 -5.91 21.34
CA GLN A 98 -16.33 -7.30 21.43
C GLN A 98 -17.82 -7.38 21.79
N ASP A 99 -18.28 -6.56 22.73
CA ASP A 99 -19.68 -6.55 23.21
C ASP A 99 -20.69 -6.13 22.13
N ILE A 100 -20.25 -5.23 21.19
CA ILE A 100 -21.12 -4.79 20.09
C ILE A 100 -21.01 -5.68 18.84
N SER A 101 -20.09 -6.64 18.82
CA SER A 101 -19.85 -7.49 17.66
C SER A 101 -20.45 -8.88 17.86
N GLU A 102 -21.45 -9.24 17.05
CA GLU A 102 -21.94 -10.63 16.98
C GLU A 102 -20.88 -11.52 16.36
N ASN A 103 -20.44 -12.57 17.06
CA ASN A 103 -19.41 -13.51 16.58
C ASN A 103 -18.03 -12.87 16.33
N GLY A 104 -17.68 -11.86 17.10
CA GLY A 104 -16.39 -11.17 17.02
C GLY A 104 -15.17 -12.05 17.32
N LEU A 105 -13.98 -11.47 17.18
CA LEU A 105 -12.72 -12.13 17.57
C LEU A 105 -12.71 -12.41 19.06
N SER A 106 -12.19 -13.58 19.45
CA SER A 106 -11.95 -13.93 20.84
C SER A 106 -10.84 -13.07 21.46
N LYS A 107 -10.76 -13.09 22.79
CA LYS A 107 -9.69 -12.37 23.52
C LYS A 107 -8.31 -12.90 23.10
N GLU A 108 -8.17 -14.20 22.93
CA GLU A 108 -6.94 -14.87 22.53
C GLU A 108 -6.53 -14.49 21.10
N GLU A 109 -7.50 -14.44 20.17
CA GLU A 109 -7.26 -13.97 18.81
C GLU A 109 -6.77 -12.50 18.80
N ILE A 110 -7.40 -11.62 19.57
CA ILE A 110 -7.01 -10.21 19.68
C ILE A 110 -5.61 -10.06 20.30
N GLN A 111 -5.31 -10.84 21.33
CA GLN A 111 -3.99 -10.85 21.96
C GLN A 111 -2.91 -11.32 20.97
N ALA A 112 -3.20 -12.35 20.18
CA ALA A 112 -2.31 -12.85 19.15
C ALA A 112 -2.07 -11.80 18.06
N LEU A 113 -3.06 -10.99 17.69
CA LEU A 113 -2.92 -9.90 16.72
C LEU A 113 -2.10 -8.72 17.26
N LEU A 114 -2.38 -8.25 18.47
CA LEU A 114 -1.73 -7.09 19.07
C LEU A 114 -0.32 -7.37 19.57
N GLN A 115 -0.08 -8.55 20.15
CA GLN A 115 1.17 -8.94 20.83
C GLN A 115 1.61 -7.91 21.87
N PHE A 116 0.67 -7.24 22.53
CA PHE A 116 0.94 -6.30 23.60
C PHE A 116 1.30 -7.01 24.89
N LYS A 117 2.13 -6.38 25.72
CA LYS A 117 2.42 -6.85 27.06
C LYS A 117 1.23 -6.59 28.01
N ASP A 118 1.14 -7.32 29.11
CA ASP A 118 0.02 -7.21 30.05
C ASP A 118 -0.18 -5.78 30.62
N ASP A 119 0.90 -5.07 30.87
CA ASP A 119 0.84 -3.69 31.33
C ASP A 119 0.24 -2.74 30.29
N GLN A 120 0.43 -3.00 28.99
CA GLN A 120 -0.15 -2.22 27.92
C GLN A 120 -1.67 -2.35 27.83
N TYR A 121 -2.24 -3.50 28.20
CA TYR A 121 -3.70 -3.66 28.26
C TYR A 121 -4.32 -2.87 29.42
N GLN A 122 -3.56 -2.61 30.50
CA GLN A 122 -4.04 -1.88 31.65
C GLN A 122 -3.89 -0.37 31.54
N GLN A 123 -3.02 0.14 30.64
CA GLN A 123 -2.83 1.57 30.48
C GLN A 123 -3.93 2.22 29.64
N PHE A 124 -4.07 3.54 29.77
CA PHE A 124 -4.94 4.31 28.88
C PHE A 124 -4.43 4.25 27.44
N ALA A 125 -5.35 4.13 26.50
CA ALA A 125 -5.01 3.94 25.09
C ALA A 125 -4.26 5.14 24.47
N ASP A 126 -4.48 6.35 24.99
CA ASP A 126 -3.75 7.56 24.60
C ASP A 126 -2.27 7.56 25.02
N LYS A 127 -1.86 6.66 25.93
CA LYS A 127 -0.47 6.52 26.41
C LYS A 127 0.36 5.56 25.56
N LEU A 128 -0.25 4.81 24.67
CA LEU A 128 0.44 3.98 23.69
C LEU A 128 1.30 4.85 22.76
N SER A 129 2.36 4.28 22.18
CA SER A 129 3.11 4.94 21.09
C SER A 129 2.20 5.18 19.87
N GLY A 130 2.60 6.06 18.96
CA GLY A 130 1.84 6.34 17.74
C GLY A 130 1.54 5.08 16.93
N GLY A 131 2.57 4.25 16.70
CA GLY A 131 2.43 2.98 16.01
C GLY A 131 1.52 1.98 16.73
N GLN A 132 1.66 1.87 18.05
CA GLN A 132 0.79 0.99 18.86
C GLN A 132 -0.67 1.45 18.85
N LYS A 133 -0.93 2.76 18.90
CA LYS A 133 -2.28 3.32 18.73
C LYS A 133 -2.87 2.93 17.39
N ARG A 134 -2.06 3.06 16.33
CA ARG A 134 -2.48 2.73 14.97
C ARG A 134 -2.78 1.24 14.82
N LEU A 135 -1.92 0.37 15.37
CA LEU A 135 -2.15 -1.07 15.39
C LEU A 135 -3.39 -1.44 16.20
N LEU A 136 -3.59 -0.83 17.39
CA LEU A 136 -4.80 -1.03 18.18
C LEU A 136 -6.05 -0.65 17.38
N ALA A 137 -6.08 0.55 16.78
CA ALA A 137 -7.21 1.00 15.97
C ALA A 137 -7.51 0.04 14.83
N PHE A 138 -6.47 -0.49 14.17
CA PHE A 138 -6.62 -1.51 13.13
C PHE A 138 -7.23 -2.80 13.66
N VAL A 139 -6.70 -3.33 14.76
CA VAL A 139 -7.23 -4.58 15.35
C VAL A 139 -8.66 -4.41 15.84
N LEU A 140 -9.03 -3.23 16.39
CA LEU A 140 -10.43 -2.94 16.74
C LEU A 140 -11.36 -3.03 15.52
N CYS A 141 -10.91 -2.58 14.33
CA CYS A 141 -11.67 -2.75 13.09
C CYS A 141 -11.88 -4.22 12.71
N LEU A 142 -10.97 -5.12 13.11
CA LEU A 142 -11.05 -6.54 12.79
C LEU A 142 -11.97 -7.34 13.72
N ILE A 143 -12.33 -6.81 14.88
CA ILE A 143 -13.10 -7.55 15.90
C ILE A 143 -14.40 -8.10 15.31
N GLY A 144 -15.11 -7.34 14.49
CA GLY A 144 -16.36 -7.78 13.84
C GLY A 144 -16.17 -8.76 12.67
N LYS A 145 -14.96 -9.23 12.39
CA LYS A 145 -14.62 -10.13 11.25
C LYS A 145 -15.17 -9.61 9.91
N PRO A 146 -14.75 -8.42 9.46
CA PRO A 146 -15.26 -7.81 8.24
C PRO A 146 -14.87 -8.60 6.99
N ASP A 147 -15.75 -8.60 5.97
CA ASP A 147 -15.46 -9.17 4.65
C ASP A 147 -14.64 -8.18 3.78
N ILE A 148 -14.77 -6.86 4.06
CA ILE A 148 -14.12 -5.80 3.31
C ILE A 148 -13.44 -4.81 4.26
N LEU A 149 -12.18 -4.50 3.98
CA LEU A 149 -11.39 -3.51 4.70
C LEU A 149 -11.03 -2.32 3.79
N PHE A 150 -11.30 -1.12 4.29
CA PHE A 150 -10.81 0.13 3.70
C PHE A 150 -9.77 0.75 4.65
N LEU A 151 -8.55 0.97 4.16
CA LEU A 151 -7.45 1.43 5.00
C LEU A 151 -6.79 2.66 4.34
N ASP A 152 -6.92 3.83 4.96
CA ASP A 152 -6.29 5.06 4.44
C ASP A 152 -4.95 5.32 5.13
N GLU A 153 -3.85 5.17 4.37
CA GLU A 153 -2.46 5.26 4.84
C GLU A 153 -2.21 4.52 6.16
N PRO A 154 -2.48 3.19 6.21
CA PRO A 154 -2.58 2.45 7.45
C PRO A 154 -1.30 2.40 8.27
N THR A 155 -0.13 2.45 7.64
CA THR A 155 1.19 2.32 8.28
C THR A 155 1.82 3.66 8.66
N ALA A 156 1.13 4.78 8.42
CA ALA A 156 1.64 6.10 8.75
C ALA A 156 1.95 6.22 10.26
N GLY A 157 3.18 6.64 10.59
CA GLY A 157 3.64 6.80 11.97
C GLY A 157 3.96 5.51 12.72
N MET A 158 3.95 4.36 12.06
CA MET A 158 4.43 3.10 12.63
C MET A 158 5.95 2.99 12.56
N ASP A 159 6.56 2.46 13.62
CA ASP A 159 7.93 1.98 13.60
C ASP A 159 8.04 0.68 12.79
N THR A 160 9.27 0.26 12.45
CA THR A 160 9.52 -0.91 11.59
C THR A 160 8.87 -2.20 12.13
N THR A 161 8.97 -2.44 13.44
CA THR A 161 8.42 -3.67 14.05
C THR A 161 6.90 -3.69 14.00
N THR A 162 6.25 -2.57 14.36
CA THR A 162 4.78 -2.45 14.32
C THR A 162 4.27 -2.53 12.88
N ARG A 163 4.99 -1.94 11.92
CA ARG A 163 4.66 -2.00 10.48
C ARG A 163 4.77 -3.42 9.94
N GLN A 164 5.83 -4.15 10.29
CA GLN A 164 5.98 -5.56 9.91
C GLN A 164 4.80 -6.38 10.44
N ARG A 165 4.45 -6.21 11.72
CA ARG A 165 3.30 -6.90 12.33
C ARG A 165 1.99 -6.59 11.62
N PHE A 166 1.75 -5.33 11.26
CA PHE A 166 0.58 -4.93 10.50
C PHE A 166 0.49 -5.69 9.17
N TRP A 167 1.57 -5.77 8.41
CA TRP A 167 1.58 -6.47 7.12
C TRP A 167 1.46 -7.99 7.24
N GLU A 168 1.97 -8.59 8.31
CA GLU A 168 1.71 -10.00 8.62
C GLU A 168 0.21 -10.27 8.78
N ILE A 169 -0.49 -9.42 9.55
CA ILE A 169 -1.94 -9.53 9.73
C ILE A 169 -2.68 -9.35 8.39
N ILE A 170 -2.30 -8.36 7.59
CA ILE A 170 -2.88 -8.16 6.25
C ILE A 170 -2.72 -9.41 5.38
N ASN A 171 -1.54 -10.02 5.37
CA ASN A 171 -1.28 -11.24 4.59
C ASN A 171 -2.14 -12.42 5.05
N ASP A 172 -2.39 -12.56 6.34
CA ASP A 172 -3.24 -13.63 6.86
C ASP A 172 -4.72 -13.37 6.55
N LEU A 173 -5.18 -12.11 6.60
CA LEU A 173 -6.52 -11.71 6.16
C LEU A 173 -6.74 -11.97 4.67
N LYS A 174 -5.75 -11.70 3.82
CA LYS A 174 -5.79 -12.06 2.37
C LYS A 174 -5.99 -13.56 2.19
N LYS A 175 -5.18 -14.38 2.88
CA LYS A 175 -5.30 -15.85 2.79
C LYS A 175 -6.67 -16.34 3.25
N SER A 176 -7.32 -15.65 4.18
CA SER A 176 -8.69 -15.97 4.63
C SER A 176 -9.78 -15.45 3.70
N GLY A 177 -9.43 -14.72 2.61
CA GLY A 177 -10.38 -14.25 1.60
C GLY A 177 -11.01 -12.89 1.90
N VAL A 178 -10.48 -12.13 2.85
CA VAL A 178 -10.91 -10.75 3.11
C VAL A 178 -10.50 -9.84 1.96
N THR A 179 -11.43 -9.04 1.46
CA THR A 179 -11.14 -8.04 0.42
C THR A 179 -10.57 -6.79 1.06
N ILE A 180 -9.43 -6.30 0.54
CA ILE A 180 -8.72 -5.18 1.14
C ILE A 180 -8.49 -4.10 0.09
N LEU A 181 -8.89 -2.87 0.38
CA LEU A 181 -8.53 -1.68 -0.37
C LEU A 181 -7.78 -0.73 0.55
N TYR A 182 -6.52 -0.45 0.24
CA TYR A 182 -5.73 0.47 1.04
C TYR A 182 -5.04 1.54 0.21
N SER A 183 -4.85 2.72 0.78
CA SER A 183 -4.00 3.75 0.19
C SER A 183 -2.59 3.67 0.76
N SER A 184 -1.60 3.95 -0.08
CA SER A 184 -0.21 4.13 0.35
C SER A 184 0.51 5.14 -0.56
N HIS A 185 1.56 5.73 -0.03
CA HIS A 185 2.54 6.48 -0.80
C HIS A 185 3.91 5.77 -0.81
N TYR A 186 4.03 4.61 -0.18
CA TYR A 186 5.22 3.76 -0.15
C TYR A 186 5.09 2.64 -1.18
N ILE A 187 5.81 2.74 -2.29
CA ILE A 187 5.77 1.76 -3.39
C ILE A 187 6.28 0.39 -2.91
N GLU A 188 7.34 0.36 -2.10
CA GLU A 188 7.92 -0.87 -1.56
C GLU A 188 6.91 -1.73 -0.78
N GLU A 189 6.06 -1.10 0.04
CA GLU A 189 5.00 -1.83 0.76
C GLU A 189 4.00 -2.46 -0.20
N VAL A 190 3.63 -1.71 -1.23
CA VAL A 190 2.63 -2.13 -2.22
C VAL A 190 3.12 -3.29 -3.06
N GLU A 191 4.38 -3.30 -3.45
CA GLU A 191 5.00 -4.37 -4.25
C GLU A 191 4.95 -5.75 -3.58
N HIS A 192 5.00 -5.78 -2.24
CA HIS A 192 5.00 -7.02 -1.48
C HIS A 192 3.63 -7.45 -0.97
N THR A 193 2.65 -6.56 -0.97
CA THR A 193 1.36 -6.82 -0.30
C THR A 193 0.17 -6.82 -1.24
N ALA A 194 0.15 -5.96 -2.26
CA ALA A 194 -0.97 -5.84 -3.18
C ALA A 194 -0.99 -6.96 -4.24
N ASP A 195 -2.18 -7.35 -4.65
CA ASP A 195 -2.39 -8.18 -5.86
C ASP A 195 -2.56 -7.29 -7.10
N ARG A 196 -3.08 -6.07 -6.88
CA ARG A 196 -3.37 -5.09 -7.94
C ARG A 196 -3.14 -3.68 -7.43
N ILE A 197 -2.71 -2.81 -8.34
CA ILE A 197 -2.32 -1.43 -8.05
C ILE A 197 -3.11 -0.48 -8.94
N LEU A 198 -3.81 0.47 -8.32
CA LEU A 198 -4.40 1.61 -8.98
C LEU A 198 -3.55 2.85 -8.74
N VAL A 199 -3.07 3.48 -9.81
CA VAL A 199 -2.27 4.71 -9.73
C VAL A 199 -3.16 5.91 -10.00
N LEU A 200 -3.34 6.75 -8.98
CA LEU A 200 -4.14 7.96 -9.05
C LEU A 200 -3.24 9.18 -9.17
N HIS A 201 -3.48 10.02 -10.17
CA HIS A 201 -2.77 11.28 -10.37
C HIS A 201 -3.73 12.39 -10.78
N GLN A 202 -3.69 13.53 -10.08
CA GLN A 202 -4.57 14.69 -10.35
C GLN A 202 -6.05 14.34 -10.55
N GLY A 203 -6.54 13.41 -9.72
CA GLY A 203 -7.94 12.96 -9.75
C GLY A 203 -8.28 11.98 -10.87
N LYS A 204 -7.32 11.51 -11.64
CA LYS A 204 -7.51 10.51 -12.71
C LYS A 204 -6.83 9.20 -12.37
N LEU A 205 -7.46 8.11 -12.75
CA LEU A 205 -6.83 6.78 -12.72
C LEU A 205 -5.94 6.66 -13.96
N ILE A 206 -4.62 6.75 -13.75
CA ILE A 206 -3.65 6.71 -14.84
C ILE A 206 -3.13 5.31 -15.15
N ARG A 207 -3.20 4.39 -14.17
CA ARG A 207 -2.81 2.98 -14.32
C ARG A 207 -3.68 2.08 -13.47
N ASP A 208 -3.89 0.89 -13.98
CA ASP A 208 -4.50 -0.26 -13.33
C ASP A 208 -3.62 -1.46 -13.68
N THR A 209 -2.83 -1.95 -12.74
CA THR A 209 -1.72 -2.87 -13.01
C THR A 209 -1.50 -3.84 -11.86
N THR A 210 -0.55 -4.74 -12.00
CA THR A 210 -0.08 -5.62 -10.91
C THR A 210 1.34 -5.23 -10.49
N PRO A 211 1.79 -5.60 -9.27
CA PRO A 211 3.17 -5.37 -8.85
C PRO A 211 4.20 -5.95 -9.84
N HIS A 212 3.90 -7.13 -10.38
CA HIS A 212 4.78 -7.78 -11.35
C HIS A 212 4.88 -6.98 -12.67
N ALA A 213 3.72 -6.56 -13.24
CA ALA A 213 3.71 -5.77 -14.45
C ALA A 213 4.39 -4.40 -14.24
N MET A 214 4.15 -3.76 -13.10
CA MET A 214 4.77 -2.49 -12.76
C MET A 214 6.31 -2.59 -12.73
N ARG A 215 6.86 -3.64 -12.11
CA ARG A 215 8.30 -3.91 -12.11
C ARG A 215 8.86 -4.22 -13.50
N SER A 216 8.12 -4.97 -14.32
CA SER A 216 8.57 -5.34 -15.66
C SER A 216 8.55 -4.17 -16.66
N GLU A 217 7.73 -3.14 -16.39
CA GLU A 217 7.66 -1.91 -17.19
C GLU A 217 8.78 -0.91 -16.86
N GLU A 218 9.47 -1.05 -15.73
CA GLU A 218 10.66 -0.26 -15.42
C GLU A 218 11.80 -0.66 -16.37
N LYS A 219 11.81 -0.04 -17.54
CA LYS A 219 12.83 -0.25 -18.56
C LYS A 219 14.21 0.30 -18.15
N GLU A 220 14.23 1.20 -17.18
CA GLU A 220 15.45 1.85 -16.72
C GLU A 220 16.04 1.10 -15.53
N LYS A 221 17.26 0.63 -15.68
CA LYS A 221 18.00 -0.07 -14.62
C LYS A 221 19.21 0.76 -14.23
N GLN A 222 19.38 0.95 -12.93
CA GLN A 222 20.62 1.50 -12.37
C GLN A 222 21.62 0.34 -12.18
N VAL A 223 22.81 0.50 -12.73
CA VAL A 223 23.90 -0.46 -12.58
C VAL A 223 25.03 0.20 -11.83
N THR A 224 25.52 -0.45 -10.78
CA THR A 224 26.69 -0.01 -10.01
C THR A 224 27.79 -1.03 -10.15
N LEU A 225 28.96 -0.59 -10.59
CA LEU A 225 30.15 -1.40 -10.84
C LEU A 225 31.35 -0.81 -10.09
N PRO A 226 32.40 -1.62 -9.79
CA PRO A 226 33.68 -1.08 -9.35
C PRO A 226 34.25 -0.09 -10.37
N SER A 227 34.88 1.00 -9.90
CA SER A 227 35.40 2.10 -10.74
C SER A 227 36.44 1.62 -11.80
N ARG A 228 37.06 0.45 -11.60
CA ARG A 228 37.93 -0.17 -12.60
C ARG A 228 37.24 -0.42 -13.96
N PHE A 229 35.92 -0.49 -14.00
CA PHE A 229 35.11 -0.64 -15.21
C PHE A 229 34.68 0.68 -15.84
N ALA A 230 34.96 1.84 -15.21
CA ALA A 230 34.63 3.14 -15.76
C ALA A 230 35.11 3.38 -17.20
N PRO A 231 36.38 3.01 -17.57
CA PRO A 231 36.84 3.15 -18.95
C PRO A 231 36.11 2.26 -19.97
N SER A 232 35.43 1.22 -19.48
CA SER A 232 34.64 0.32 -20.30
C SER A 232 33.30 0.89 -20.70
N LEU A 233 32.81 1.87 -19.94
CA LEU A 233 31.50 2.50 -20.16
C LEU A 233 31.45 3.34 -21.44
N ASP A 234 32.56 3.92 -21.86
CA ASP A 234 32.65 4.70 -23.10
C ASP A 234 32.31 3.87 -24.37
N LYS A 235 32.34 2.56 -24.27
CA LYS A 235 32.04 1.62 -25.38
C LYS A 235 30.60 1.09 -25.32
N LEU A 236 29.84 1.43 -24.29
CA LEU A 236 28.48 0.97 -24.14
C LEU A 236 27.52 1.94 -24.82
N ALA A 237 26.68 1.39 -25.68
CA ALA A 237 25.49 2.12 -26.16
C ALA A 237 24.38 2.05 -25.09
N ASP A 238 23.49 3.01 -25.13
CA ASP A 238 22.28 3.02 -24.29
C ASP A 238 22.50 3.14 -22.78
N ILE A 239 23.60 3.78 -22.35
CA ILE A 239 23.82 4.19 -20.97
C ILE A 239 23.73 5.72 -20.84
N TYR A 240 23.27 6.20 -19.68
CA TYR A 240 23.18 7.63 -19.36
C TYR A 240 23.25 7.85 -17.84
N ASP A 241 23.30 9.11 -17.39
CA ASP A 241 23.45 9.49 -15.98
C ASP A 241 24.64 8.82 -15.29
N VAL A 242 25.78 8.75 -16.00
CA VAL A 242 27.01 8.15 -15.46
C VAL A 242 27.55 9.01 -14.33
N THR A 243 27.70 8.40 -13.16
CA THR A 243 28.29 9.05 -11.97
C THR A 243 29.43 8.20 -11.44
N GLU A 244 30.62 8.76 -11.35
CA GLU A 244 31.79 8.11 -10.79
C GLU A 244 32.03 8.60 -9.36
N LYS A 245 32.20 7.66 -8.42
CA LYS A 245 32.67 7.86 -7.06
C LYS A 245 33.96 7.09 -6.88
N ARG A 246 34.70 7.36 -5.75
CA ARG A 246 36.06 6.82 -5.53
C ARG A 246 36.23 5.35 -5.89
N ASP A 247 35.27 4.50 -5.54
CA ASP A 247 35.39 3.04 -5.66
C ASP A 247 34.37 2.41 -6.61
N VAL A 248 33.39 3.18 -7.05
CA VAL A 248 32.29 2.68 -7.89
C VAL A 248 31.91 3.67 -8.98
N VAL A 249 31.41 3.14 -10.09
CA VAL A 249 30.74 3.88 -11.15
C VAL A 249 29.30 3.39 -11.26
N THR A 250 28.38 4.33 -11.34
CA THR A 250 26.94 4.07 -11.45
C THR A 250 26.41 4.70 -12.73
N PHE A 251 25.56 4.00 -13.44
CA PHE A 251 24.89 4.50 -14.64
C PHE A 251 23.49 3.93 -14.78
N MET A 252 22.69 4.54 -15.65
CA MET A 252 21.35 4.09 -16.01
C MET A 252 21.35 3.46 -17.39
N THR A 253 20.51 2.45 -17.61
CA THR A 253 20.28 1.86 -18.93
C THR A 253 18.83 1.40 -19.09
N LYS A 254 18.35 1.41 -20.33
CA LYS A 254 17.06 0.83 -20.73
C LYS A 254 17.20 -0.58 -21.29
N ASP A 255 18.41 -0.99 -21.69
CA ASP A 255 18.71 -2.31 -22.25
C ASP A 255 19.82 -2.97 -21.43
N ILE A 256 19.42 -3.56 -20.30
CA ILE A 256 20.35 -4.24 -19.42
C ILE A 256 21.00 -5.48 -20.07
N GLU A 257 20.29 -6.16 -20.99
CA GLU A 257 20.80 -7.38 -21.64
C GLU A 257 21.94 -7.08 -22.58
N SER A 258 21.81 -6.04 -23.42
CA SER A 258 22.86 -5.56 -24.32
C SER A 258 24.07 -5.05 -23.53
N VAL A 259 23.82 -4.22 -22.52
CA VAL A 259 24.87 -3.68 -21.65
C VAL A 259 25.60 -4.79 -20.91
N TRP A 260 24.88 -5.78 -20.36
CA TRP A 260 25.48 -6.92 -19.67
C TRP A 260 26.36 -7.76 -20.58
N SER A 261 25.85 -8.07 -21.77
CA SER A 261 26.65 -8.83 -22.78
C SER A 261 27.98 -8.13 -23.11
N SER A 262 27.95 -6.81 -23.25
CA SER A 262 29.10 -5.98 -23.51
C SER A 262 30.08 -5.92 -22.33
N LEU A 263 29.58 -5.83 -21.11
CA LEU A 263 30.39 -5.85 -19.88
C LEU A 263 31.05 -7.22 -19.64
N GLN A 264 30.32 -8.31 -19.90
CA GLN A 264 30.86 -9.67 -19.83
C GLN A 264 32.03 -9.87 -20.81
N ALA A 265 31.90 -9.39 -22.05
CA ALA A 265 32.95 -9.43 -23.03
C ALA A 265 34.23 -8.68 -22.59
N GLN A 266 34.08 -7.72 -21.65
CA GLN A 266 35.17 -6.94 -21.06
C GLN A 266 35.65 -7.50 -19.70
N GLY A 267 35.21 -8.71 -19.33
CA GLY A 267 35.65 -9.41 -18.13
C GLY A 267 34.88 -9.08 -16.84
N CYS A 268 33.77 -8.39 -16.92
CA CYS A 268 32.90 -8.16 -15.79
C CYS A 268 32.16 -9.46 -15.40
N ARG A 269 32.11 -9.77 -14.11
CA ARG A 269 31.39 -10.92 -13.55
C ARG A 269 30.16 -10.46 -12.78
N ILE A 270 29.19 -11.34 -12.62
CA ILE A 270 28.01 -11.06 -11.80
C ILE A 270 28.39 -10.66 -10.37
N SER A 271 29.46 -11.23 -9.81
CA SER A 271 29.97 -10.86 -8.49
C SER A 271 30.56 -9.45 -8.40
N ASP A 272 30.82 -8.80 -9.53
CA ASP A 272 31.30 -7.42 -9.57
C ASP A 272 30.15 -6.39 -9.52
N ILE A 273 28.89 -6.84 -9.69
CA ILE A 273 27.72 -5.99 -9.63
C ILE A 273 27.21 -5.94 -8.18
N ASP A 274 26.96 -4.76 -7.69
CA ASP A 274 26.34 -4.57 -6.38
C ASP A 274 24.87 -4.98 -6.45
N ASN A 275 24.53 -6.13 -5.82
CA ASN A 275 23.22 -6.75 -5.87
C ASN A 275 22.10 -5.93 -5.21
N GLU A 276 22.41 -4.96 -4.35
CA GLU A 276 21.39 -4.10 -3.73
C GLU A 276 20.69 -3.17 -4.75
N ASN A 277 21.32 -2.92 -5.89
CA ASN A 277 20.80 -2.04 -6.94
C ASN A 277 20.29 -2.76 -8.20
N PHE A 278 20.32 -4.09 -8.22
CA PHE A 278 19.73 -4.87 -9.33
C PHE A 278 18.21 -5.05 -9.19
N LEU A 279 17.69 -4.77 -8.00
CA LEU A 279 16.27 -4.75 -7.68
C LEU A 279 15.80 -3.29 -7.74
N GLY A 280 15.29 -2.91 -8.90
CA GLY A 280 14.54 -1.71 -9.22
C GLY A 280 14.74 -0.47 -8.34
N LEU A 281 14.91 0.66 -8.96
CA LEU A 281 14.89 1.98 -8.33
C LEU A 281 13.72 2.09 -7.36
N SER A 282 14.00 1.89 -6.08
CA SER A 282 13.07 2.21 -5.01
C SER A 282 12.74 3.70 -5.02
N GLY A 283 11.53 4.02 -5.33
CA GLY A 283 10.79 5.07 -4.63
C GLY A 283 10.84 6.51 -5.11
N ASN A 284 11.69 6.97 -6.01
CA ASN A 284 11.75 8.44 -6.26
C ASN A 284 11.57 8.92 -7.71
N CYS A 285 11.49 8.06 -8.71
CA CYS A 285 11.46 8.53 -10.11
C CYS A 285 10.09 8.43 -10.82
N LEU A 286 9.10 7.75 -10.26
CA LEU A 286 7.80 7.50 -10.93
C LEU A 286 6.70 8.54 -10.67
N LEU A 287 6.93 9.53 -9.80
CA LEU A 287 5.90 10.52 -9.44
C LEU A 287 6.20 11.96 -9.89
N LEU A 288 7.30 12.23 -10.59
CA LEU A 288 7.70 13.62 -10.93
C LEU A 288 8.04 13.88 -12.40
N ARG A 289 7.59 13.05 -13.34
CA ARG A 289 7.62 13.46 -14.76
C ARG A 289 6.32 13.17 -15.46
#